data_44730389045b736ece669976cdb4355f
#
_entry.id   44730389045b736ece669976cdb4355f
#
_cell.length_a   1.000
_cell.length_b   1.000
_cell.length_c   1.000
_cell.angle_alpha   90.00
_cell.angle_beta   90.00
_cell.angle_gamma   90.00
#
_symmetry.space_group_name_H-M   'P 1'
#
loop_
_entity.id
_entity.type
_entity.pdbx_description
1 polymer ?
#
loop_
_entity_poly.entity_id
_entity_poly.type
_entity_poly.pdbx_seq_one_letter_code
_entity_poly.pdbx_strand_id
1 'polypeptide(L)'
;MTMQKHTLALVTEDNDKYLSLLTQRQLPDLEICGVGQSASIVLAAPPKLADSLDCYPEVQWIQSTYAGVDALLEKANTPRFQLTNVKGIFGQQISEYVLGHTINHYRHFALYKQQQTNRDWQQHHYQSLNGKRMAIFGTGAIGSHLANVVKALGIIPIGINRTGIPPRQSAFAETYHINEVNTLLTSVDIIVSTLPNTPETHGLFNGDLFAHCRGVLFFNVGRGATVDTPSLLTALEAGQIDHAFLDVFINEPISQECPYWHHSQVTVTPHIAALSFPEQVVDIFAENYLRWRDGFQLQNLVDFDKGY
;
A
#
# COMPACT_ATOMS: atom_id res chain seq x y z
N MET A 1 14.41 31.87 28.77
CA MET A 1 14.57 30.47 28.33
C MET A 1 14.84 30.54 26.86
N THR A 2 16.05 30.17 26.43
CA THR A 2 16.37 29.98 25.01
C THR A 2 15.49 28.83 24.52
N MET A 3 14.56 29.10 23.59
CA MET A 3 13.77 28.05 22.95
C MET A 3 14.74 27.10 22.25
N GLN A 4 14.63 25.82 22.53
CA GLN A 4 15.46 24.78 21.94
C GLN A 4 15.08 24.67 20.47
N LYS A 5 15.96 25.02 19.57
CA LYS A 5 15.77 24.82 18.14
C LYS A 5 15.84 23.34 17.81
N HIS A 6 14.92 22.87 16.98
CA HIS A 6 14.88 21.51 16.48
C HIS A 6 15.44 21.47 15.06
N THR A 7 16.28 20.50 14.78
CA THR A 7 16.93 20.36 13.48
C THR A 7 16.31 19.23 12.66
N LEU A 8 15.94 19.55 11.40
CA LEU A 8 15.32 18.64 10.45
C LEU A 8 16.25 18.37 9.27
N ALA A 9 16.57 17.11 9.01
CA ALA A 9 17.20 16.68 7.77
C ALA A 9 16.16 16.11 6.80
N LEU A 10 16.39 16.33 5.50
CA LEU A 10 15.57 15.80 4.41
C LEU A 10 16.35 14.71 3.66
N VAL A 11 15.76 13.52 3.57
CA VAL A 11 16.30 12.36 2.83
C VAL A 11 15.18 11.77 1.98
N THR A 12 14.67 12.57 1.04
CA THR A 12 13.47 12.25 0.25
C THR A 12 13.80 12.03 -1.23
N GLU A 13 12.81 11.70 -2.03
CA GLU A 13 12.95 11.60 -3.50
C GLU A 13 13.15 12.98 -4.15
N ASP A 14 12.57 14.03 -3.54
CA ASP A 14 12.62 15.41 -4.04
C ASP A 14 12.80 16.37 -2.85
N ASN A 15 14.04 16.48 -2.36
CA ASN A 15 14.35 17.34 -1.21
C ASN A 15 14.00 18.83 -1.46
N ASP A 16 14.14 19.31 -2.69
CA ASP A 16 13.87 20.72 -3.03
C ASP A 16 12.37 21.03 -2.91
N LYS A 17 11.52 20.12 -3.37
CA LYS A 17 10.08 20.24 -3.23
C LYS A 17 9.65 20.25 -1.76
N TYR A 18 10.18 19.30 -0.97
CA TYR A 18 9.89 19.24 0.48
C TYR A 18 10.40 20.49 1.21
N LEU A 19 11.60 20.96 0.90
CA LEU A 19 12.16 22.18 1.46
C LEU A 19 11.26 23.39 1.20
N SER A 20 10.81 23.54 -0.05
CA SER A 20 9.91 24.63 -0.44
C SER A 20 8.59 24.59 0.34
N LEU A 21 7.96 23.43 0.45
CA LEU A 21 6.70 23.24 1.15
C LEU A 21 6.83 23.50 2.67
N LEU A 22 7.89 22.98 3.29
CA LEU A 22 8.16 23.18 4.71
C LEU A 22 8.46 24.66 5.04
N THR A 23 9.21 25.34 4.17
CA THR A 23 9.48 26.79 4.32
C THR A 23 8.19 27.59 4.28
N GLN A 24 7.23 27.25 3.42
CA GLN A 24 5.92 27.91 3.36
C GLN A 24 5.07 27.67 4.63
N ARG A 25 5.25 26.55 5.32
CA ARG A 25 4.52 26.23 6.57
C ARG A 25 4.98 27.03 7.76
N GLN A 26 6.21 27.61 7.74
CA GLN A 26 6.76 28.46 8.82
C GLN A 26 6.61 27.80 10.20
N LEU A 27 7.02 26.52 10.31
CA LEU A 27 6.91 25.76 11.56
C LEU A 27 7.83 26.39 12.62
N PRO A 28 7.30 26.72 13.81
CA PRO A 28 8.06 27.43 14.84
C PRO A 28 9.20 26.55 15.38
N ASP A 29 10.35 27.16 15.66
CA ASP A 29 11.54 26.56 16.24
C ASP A 29 12.16 25.41 15.39
N LEU A 30 11.73 25.21 14.14
CA LEU A 30 12.26 24.24 13.21
C LEU A 30 13.33 24.88 12.31
N GLU A 31 14.52 24.28 12.28
CA GLU A 31 15.61 24.65 11.39
C GLU A 31 15.92 23.47 10.45
N ILE A 32 15.87 23.71 9.15
CA ILE A 32 16.19 22.66 8.17
C ILE A 32 17.70 22.69 7.95
N CYS A 33 18.36 21.58 8.26
CA CYS A 33 19.81 21.44 8.13
C CYS A 33 20.20 20.78 6.80
N GLY A 34 21.45 21.03 6.37
CA GLY A 34 22.04 20.37 5.20
C GLY A 34 22.28 18.87 5.42
N VAL A 35 22.49 18.14 4.32
CA VAL A 35 22.83 16.72 4.35
C VAL A 35 24.15 16.50 5.15
N GLY A 36 24.15 15.54 6.07
CA GLY A 36 25.30 15.19 6.89
C GLY A 36 25.52 16.07 8.13
N GLN A 37 24.61 17.00 8.43
CA GLN A 37 24.60 17.72 9.70
C GLN A 37 23.79 16.95 10.75
N SER A 38 24.14 17.15 12.03
CA SER A 38 23.38 16.55 13.13
C SER A 38 21.91 17.01 13.11
N ALA A 39 21.00 16.05 13.04
CA ALA A 39 19.57 16.30 13.00
C ALA A 39 18.84 15.51 14.09
N SER A 40 17.95 16.19 14.83
CA SER A 40 17.08 15.54 15.81
C SER A 40 15.85 14.90 15.15
N ILE A 41 15.47 15.37 13.96
CA ILE A 41 14.33 14.91 13.18
C ILE A 41 14.80 14.61 11.75
N VAL A 42 14.29 13.53 11.16
CA VAL A 42 14.52 13.21 9.75
C VAL A 42 13.17 12.96 9.06
N LEU A 43 12.91 13.68 7.97
CA LEU A 43 11.81 13.39 7.04
C LEU A 43 12.40 12.62 5.86
N ALA A 44 12.01 11.37 5.67
CA ALA A 44 12.72 10.49 4.76
C ALA A 44 11.86 9.50 3.98
N ALA A 45 12.32 9.19 2.76
CA ALA A 45 11.94 7.97 2.05
C ALA A 45 12.69 6.78 2.68
N PRO A 46 11.99 5.77 3.22
CA PRO A 46 12.59 4.66 3.95
C PRO A 46 13.76 3.97 3.25
N PRO A 47 13.70 3.62 1.95
CA PRO A 47 14.82 2.98 1.27
C PRO A 47 16.08 3.86 1.24
N LYS A 48 15.94 5.17 0.99
CA LYS A 48 17.08 6.10 0.96
C LYS A 48 17.73 6.31 2.32
N LEU A 49 16.88 6.41 3.36
CA LEU A 49 17.39 6.59 4.72
C LEU A 49 18.08 5.31 5.24
N ALA A 50 17.57 4.13 4.89
CA ALA A 50 18.13 2.87 5.32
C ALA A 50 19.62 2.73 4.96
N ASP A 51 20.04 3.28 3.81
CA ASP A 51 21.44 3.27 3.36
C ASP A 51 22.31 4.32 4.06
N SER A 52 21.71 5.31 4.73
CA SER A 52 22.41 6.43 5.37
C SER A 52 22.00 6.67 6.82
N LEU A 53 21.31 5.74 7.46
CA LEU A 53 20.79 5.88 8.82
C LEU A 53 21.88 6.18 9.85
N ASP A 54 23.05 5.57 9.67
CA ASP A 54 24.23 5.78 10.54
C ASP A 54 24.77 7.22 10.50
N CYS A 55 24.42 8.00 9.47
CA CYS A 55 24.80 9.41 9.38
C CYS A 55 24.00 10.31 10.36
N TYR A 56 22.95 9.77 11.00
CA TYR A 56 22.06 10.49 11.91
C TYR A 56 22.06 9.88 13.33
N PRO A 57 23.19 9.86 14.04
CA PRO A 57 23.30 9.17 15.34
C PRO A 57 22.45 9.80 16.44
N GLU A 58 22.08 11.08 16.30
CA GLU A 58 21.31 11.84 17.29
C GLU A 58 19.82 11.95 16.94
N VAL A 59 19.35 11.24 15.91
CA VAL A 59 17.94 11.28 15.51
C VAL A 59 17.05 10.73 16.61
N GLN A 60 16.01 11.49 16.95
CA GLN A 60 15.00 11.15 17.95
C GLN A 60 13.66 10.79 17.32
N TRP A 61 13.36 11.37 16.15
CA TRP A 61 12.15 11.09 15.40
C TRP A 61 12.40 11.05 13.90
N ILE A 62 11.91 9.99 13.27
CA ILE A 62 11.87 9.82 11.82
C ILE A 62 10.41 9.85 11.36
N GLN A 63 10.08 10.76 10.44
CA GLN A 63 8.83 10.72 9.69
C GLN A 63 9.11 10.10 8.32
N SER A 64 8.51 8.94 8.07
CA SER A 64 8.53 8.34 6.74
C SER A 64 7.66 9.14 5.77
N THR A 65 8.10 9.25 4.51
CA THR A 65 7.27 9.76 3.41
C THR A 65 6.34 8.69 2.82
N TYR A 66 6.48 7.41 3.24
CA TYR A 66 5.72 6.26 2.75
C TYR A 66 4.85 5.65 3.87
N ALA A 67 3.83 4.86 3.47
CA ALA A 67 3.10 4.01 4.40
C ALA A 67 3.97 2.84 4.89
N GLY A 68 4.70 2.19 3.98
CA GLY A 68 5.60 1.10 4.30
C GLY A 68 6.96 1.60 4.80
N VAL A 69 7.48 0.91 5.80
CA VAL A 69 8.75 1.25 6.47
C VAL A 69 9.70 0.06 6.56
N ASP A 70 9.44 -0.98 5.79
CA ASP A 70 10.14 -2.27 5.82
C ASP A 70 11.66 -2.11 5.78
N ALA A 71 12.18 -1.26 4.87
CA ALA A 71 13.62 -1.03 4.73
C ALA A 71 14.29 -0.44 5.99
N LEU A 72 13.55 0.36 6.77
CA LEU A 72 14.07 0.90 8.05
C LEU A 72 13.97 -0.13 9.17
N LEU A 73 12.93 -0.96 9.19
CA LEU A 73 12.78 -2.01 10.19
C LEU A 73 13.87 -3.07 10.09
N GLU A 74 14.27 -3.44 8.88
CA GLU A 74 15.37 -4.39 8.64
C GLU A 74 16.72 -3.89 9.15
N LYS A 75 16.94 -2.58 9.18
CA LYS A 75 18.19 -1.96 9.64
C LYS A 75 18.19 -1.61 11.14
N ALA A 76 17.02 -1.39 11.74
CA ALA A 76 16.90 -0.90 13.11
C ALA A 76 16.71 -2.06 14.10
N ASN A 77 17.79 -2.75 14.47
CA ASN A 77 17.76 -3.85 15.46
C ASN A 77 17.30 -3.41 16.87
N THR A 78 17.49 -2.15 17.23
CA THR A 78 17.01 -1.56 18.49
C THR A 78 16.82 -0.06 18.24
N PRO A 79 15.63 0.40 17.89
CA PRO A 79 15.43 1.79 17.49
C PRO A 79 15.65 2.71 18.69
N ARG A 80 16.53 3.69 18.51
CA ARG A 80 16.76 4.80 19.48
C ARG A 80 15.86 6.00 19.17
N PHE A 81 14.96 5.88 18.20
CA PHE A 81 14.11 6.94 17.67
C PHE A 81 12.66 6.47 17.60
N GLN A 82 11.76 7.44 17.59
CA GLN A 82 10.37 7.19 17.22
C GLN A 82 10.25 7.18 15.68
N LEU A 83 9.47 6.26 15.14
CA LEU A 83 9.20 6.19 13.70
C LEU A 83 7.70 6.40 13.47
N THR A 84 7.37 7.36 12.63
CA THR A 84 6.01 7.58 12.15
C THR A 84 5.93 7.39 10.65
N ASN A 85 4.82 6.86 10.17
CA ASN A 85 4.59 6.69 8.75
C ASN A 85 3.43 7.56 8.24
N VAL A 86 3.16 7.50 6.96
CA VAL A 86 2.04 8.19 6.33
C VAL A 86 0.82 7.27 6.36
N LYS A 87 -0.29 7.75 6.93
CA LYS A 87 -1.59 7.05 6.94
C LYS A 87 -2.72 7.99 6.49
N GLY A 88 -3.77 7.40 5.92
CA GLY A 88 -5.01 8.13 5.60
C GLY A 88 -5.07 8.74 4.19
N ILE A 89 -3.97 8.89 3.47
CA ILE A 89 -3.94 9.55 2.15
C ILE A 89 -3.98 8.57 0.97
N PHE A 90 -3.65 7.30 1.17
CA PHE A 90 -3.52 6.31 0.08
C PHE A 90 -4.84 5.63 -0.29
N GLY A 91 -5.86 5.70 0.57
CA GLY A 91 -7.12 4.98 0.36
C GLY A 91 -7.82 5.34 -0.94
N GLN A 92 -7.88 6.64 -1.28
CA GLN A 92 -8.49 7.13 -2.52
C GLN A 92 -7.75 6.60 -3.75
N GLN A 93 -6.43 6.74 -3.79
CA GLN A 93 -5.60 6.33 -4.93
C GLN A 93 -5.67 4.82 -5.17
N ILE A 94 -5.55 4.02 -4.11
CA ILE A 94 -5.70 2.55 -4.19
C ILE A 94 -7.10 2.17 -4.68
N SER A 95 -8.14 2.88 -4.23
CA SER A 95 -9.50 2.60 -4.70
C SER A 95 -9.66 2.91 -6.19
N GLU A 96 -9.09 4.02 -6.67
CA GLU A 96 -9.06 4.39 -8.09
C GLU A 96 -8.34 3.34 -8.93
N TYR A 97 -7.17 2.89 -8.47
CA TYR A 97 -6.38 1.85 -9.13
C TYR A 97 -7.18 0.53 -9.25
N VAL A 98 -7.69 0.02 -8.13
CA VAL A 98 -8.45 -1.24 -8.10
C VAL A 98 -9.70 -1.14 -8.95
N LEU A 99 -10.47 -0.06 -8.84
CA LEU A 99 -11.69 0.13 -9.62
C LEU A 99 -11.42 0.35 -11.10
N GLY A 100 -10.38 1.12 -11.43
CA GLY A 100 -9.98 1.35 -12.82
C GLY A 100 -9.70 0.04 -13.55
N HIS A 101 -8.89 -0.82 -12.97
CA HIS A 101 -8.59 -2.14 -13.53
C HIS A 101 -9.79 -3.07 -13.52
N THR A 102 -10.58 -3.10 -12.44
CA THR A 102 -11.79 -3.93 -12.34
C THR A 102 -12.81 -3.55 -13.43
N ILE A 103 -13.08 -2.26 -13.63
CA ILE A 103 -13.99 -1.76 -14.65
C ILE A 103 -13.43 -2.08 -16.05
N ASN A 104 -12.15 -1.81 -16.30
CA ASN A 104 -11.51 -2.12 -17.57
C ASN A 104 -11.65 -3.60 -17.95
N HIS A 105 -11.44 -4.50 -16.98
CA HIS A 105 -11.53 -5.95 -17.17
C HIS A 105 -12.98 -6.37 -17.49
N TYR A 106 -13.95 -6.11 -16.60
CA TYR A 106 -15.34 -6.55 -16.78
C TYR A 106 -16.07 -5.89 -17.94
N ARG A 107 -15.62 -4.68 -18.38
CA ARG A 107 -16.19 -3.96 -19.53
C ARG A 107 -15.41 -4.18 -20.82
N HIS A 108 -14.37 -5.01 -20.82
CA HIS A 108 -13.55 -5.38 -21.98
C HIS A 108 -12.92 -4.19 -22.70
N PHE A 109 -12.52 -3.11 -21.97
CA PHE A 109 -12.02 -1.90 -22.62
C PHE A 109 -10.74 -2.13 -23.43
N ALA A 110 -9.85 -3.02 -22.96
CA ALA A 110 -8.64 -3.39 -23.71
C ALA A 110 -8.98 -4.08 -25.04
N LEU A 111 -9.96 -5.01 -25.05
CA LEU A 111 -10.46 -5.68 -26.25
C LEU A 111 -11.07 -4.66 -27.22
N TYR A 112 -11.93 -3.76 -26.75
CA TYR A 112 -12.52 -2.73 -27.60
C TYR A 112 -11.49 -1.75 -28.17
N LYS A 113 -10.41 -1.47 -27.43
CA LYS A 113 -9.28 -0.68 -27.95
C LYS A 113 -8.57 -1.38 -29.10
N GLN A 114 -8.38 -2.70 -28.99
CA GLN A 114 -7.81 -3.51 -30.08
C GLN A 114 -8.76 -3.55 -31.30
N GLN A 115 -10.05 -3.81 -31.08
CA GLN A 115 -11.08 -3.81 -32.14
C GLN A 115 -11.16 -2.47 -32.85
N GLN A 116 -11.07 -1.35 -32.13
CA GLN A 116 -11.00 -0.01 -32.73
C GLN A 116 -9.81 0.11 -33.70
N THR A 117 -8.64 -0.39 -33.33
CA THR A 117 -7.46 -0.39 -34.20
C THR A 117 -7.68 -1.23 -35.45
N ASN A 118 -8.35 -2.37 -35.29
CA ASN A 118 -8.66 -3.29 -36.40
C ASN A 118 -9.89 -2.87 -37.20
N ARG A 119 -10.61 -1.79 -36.82
CA ARG A 119 -11.89 -1.35 -37.39
C ARG A 119 -12.96 -2.43 -37.35
N ASP A 120 -12.97 -3.20 -36.26
CA ASP A 120 -13.92 -4.29 -36.00
C ASP A 120 -15.04 -3.79 -35.10
N TRP A 121 -16.30 -3.88 -35.59
CA TRP A 121 -17.50 -3.45 -34.85
C TRP A 121 -18.24 -4.67 -34.29
N GLN A 122 -17.72 -5.23 -33.19
CA GLN A 122 -18.28 -6.41 -32.54
C GLN A 122 -18.61 -6.11 -31.07
N GLN A 123 -19.85 -6.46 -30.65
CA GLN A 123 -20.26 -6.36 -29.25
C GLN A 123 -19.93 -7.63 -28.48
N HIS A 124 -19.54 -7.46 -27.22
CA HIS A 124 -19.28 -8.55 -26.28
C HIS A 124 -20.16 -8.39 -25.03
N HIS A 125 -20.61 -9.52 -24.51
CA HIS A 125 -21.29 -9.53 -23.22
C HIS A 125 -20.31 -9.13 -22.12
N TYR A 126 -20.74 -8.23 -21.25
CA TYR A 126 -19.96 -7.77 -20.10
C TYR A 126 -20.67 -8.12 -18.79
N GLN A 127 -19.95 -8.01 -17.67
CA GLN A 127 -20.51 -8.23 -16.36
C GLN A 127 -20.65 -6.90 -15.61
N SER A 128 -21.77 -6.74 -14.87
CA SER A 128 -21.96 -5.60 -13.96
C SER A 128 -21.16 -5.83 -12.68
N LEU A 129 -20.72 -4.74 -12.06
CA LEU A 129 -20.09 -4.78 -10.74
C LEU A 129 -21.10 -5.00 -9.61
N ASN A 130 -22.39 -4.68 -9.86
CA ASN A 130 -23.43 -4.82 -8.85
C ASN A 130 -23.61 -6.29 -8.43
N GLY A 131 -23.52 -6.54 -7.13
CA GLY A 131 -23.59 -7.87 -6.54
C GLY A 131 -22.28 -8.66 -6.53
N LYS A 132 -21.19 -8.17 -7.17
CA LYS A 132 -19.87 -8.78 -7.08
C LYS A 132 -19.36 -8.78 -5.65
N ARG A 133 -18.71 -9.84 -5.23
CA ARG A 133 -18.15 -10.02 -3.89
C ARG A 133 -16.65 -9.76 -3.92
N MET A 134 -16.20 -8.78 -3.15
CA MET A 134 -14.78 -8.40 -3.07
C MET A 134 -14.21 -8.73 -1.69
N ALA A 135 -13.29 -9.68 -1.63
CA ALA A 135 -12.53 -10.01 -0.43
C ALA A 135 -11.32 -9.08 -0.31
N ILE A 136 -11.29 -8.26 0.74
CA ILE A 136 -10.22 -7.29 1.00
C ILE A 136 -9.39 -7.79 2.18
N PHE A 137 -8.19 -8.26 1.89
CA PHE A 137 -7.21 -8.69 2.88
C PHE A 137 -6.50 -7.46 3.45
N GLY A 138 -6.74 -7.20 4.73
CA GLY A 138 -6.34 -5.98 5.41
C GLY A 138 -7.51 -5.00 5.56
N THR A 139 -8.03 -4.84 6.78
CA THR A 139 -9.13 -3.94 7.12
C THR A 139 -8.66 -2.63 7.76
N GLY A 140 -7.41 -2.25 7.51
CA GLY A 140 -6.83 -0.97 7.94
C GLY A 140 -7.37 0.23 7.17
N ALA A 141 -6.69 1.37 7.24
CA ALA A 141 -7.15 2.62 6.60
C ALA A 141 -7.44 2.46 5.09
N ILE A 142 -6.53 1.79 4.36
CA ILE A 142 -6.67 1.56 2.90
C ILE A 142 -7.84 0.64 2.61
N GLY A 143 -7.88 -0.56 3.21
CA GLY A 143 -8.94 -1.52 2.95
C GLY A 143 -10.32 -1.03 3.38
N SER A 144 -10.43 -0.28 4.49
CA SER A 144 -11.68 0.34 4.93
C SER A 144 -12.15 1.43 3.96
N HIS A 145 -11.23 2.24 3.42
CA HIS A 145 -11.57 3.23 2.40
C HIS A 145 -12.07 2.55 1.12
N LEU A 146 -11.35 1.55 0.63
CA LEU A 146 -11.75 0.77 -0.55
C LEU A 146 -13.14 0.15 -0.34
N ALA A 147 -13.42 -0.45 0.83
CA ALA A 147 -14.73 -1.02 1.15
C ALA A 147 -15.85 0.02 1.04
N ASN A 148 -15.65 1.26 1.52
CA ASN A 148 -16.61 2.34 1.38
C ASN A 148 -16.89 2.70 -0.09
N VAL A 149 -15.82 2.83 -0.88
CA VAL A 149 -15.93 3.24 -2.30
C VAL A 149 -16.61 2.15 -3.14
N VAL A 150 -16.21 0.89 -3.00
CA VAL A 150 -16.78 -0.21 -3.81
C VAL A 150 -18.22 -0.50 -3.46
N LYS A 151 -18.62 -0.34 -2.20
CA LYS A 151 -20.00 -0.46 -1.74
C LYS A 151 -20.94 0.51 -2.45
N ALA A 152 -20.48 1.73 -2.72
CA ALA A 152 -21.27 2.73 -3.46
C ALA A 152 -21.56 2.32 -4.91
N LEU A 153 -20.76 1.40 -5.48
CA LEU A 153 -20.95 0.82 -6.81
C LEU A 153 -21.73 -0.51 -6.80
N GLY A 154 -22.26 -0.91 -5.66
CA GLY A 154 -23.04 -2.15 -5.50
C GLY A 154 -22.17 -3.41 -5.35
N ILE A 155 -20.85 -3.29 -5.21
CA ILE A 155 -19.97 -4.40 -4.84
C ILE A 155 -20.16 -4.69 -3.35
N ILE A 156 -20.13 -5.95 -2.96
CA ILE A 156 -20.23 -6.42 -1.57
C ILE A 156 -18.81 -6.57 -1.00
N PRO A 157 -18.33 -5.62 -0.20
CA PRO A 157 -17.00 -5.72 0.40
C PRO A 157 -17.01 -6.67 1.59
N ILE A 158 -16.03 -7.58 1.63
CA ILE A 158 -15.82 -8.55 2.71
C ILE A 158 -14.41 -8.32 3.26
N GLY A 159 -14.32 -8.03 4.56
CA GLY A 159 -13.05 -7.78 5.22
C GLY A 159 -12.40 -9.08 5.67
N ILE A 160 -11.08 -9.15 5.51
CA ILE A 160 -10.27 -10.25 6.04
C ILE A 160 -9.15 -9.66 6.89
N ASN A 161 -9.09 -10.06 8.14
CA ASN A 161 -8.07 -9.58 9.07
C ASN A 161 -7.67 -10.65 10.10
N ARG A 162 -6.73 -10.32 10.98
CA ARG A 162 -6.18 -11.22 11.98
C ARG A 162 -7.13 -11.54 13.14
N THR A 163 -8.20 -10.79 13.32
CA THR A 163 -9.11 -10.93 14.47
C THR A 163 -10.50 -11.45 14.11
N GLY A 164 -10.90 -11.41 12.82
CA GLY A 164 -12.27 -11.67 12.39
C GLY A 164 -13.26 -10.58 12.83
N ILE A 165 -12.78 -9.51 13.48
CA ILE A 165 -13.64 -8.43 14.00
C ILE A 165 -13.66 -7.26 13.04
N PRO A 166 -14.85 -6.74 12.65
CA PRO A 166 -14.94 -5.58 11.77
C PRO A 166 -14.41 -4.31 12.46
N PRO A 167 -13.77 -3.40 11.70
CA PRO A 167 -13.41 -2.07 12.21
C PRO A 167 -14.66 -1.29 12.66
N ARG A 168 -14.47 -0.30 13.53
CA ARG A 168 -15.55 0.62 13.92
C ARG A 168 -16.10 1.34 12.67
N GLN A 169 -17.42 1.50 12.60
CA GLN A 169 -18.12 2.14 11.46
C GLN A 169 -17.76 1.51 10.11
N SER A 170 -17.65 0.19 10.08
CA SER A 170 -17.20 -0.58 8.92
C SER A 170 -18.22 -0.53 7.77
N ALA A 171 -17.70 -0.39 6.54
CA ALA A 171 -18.47 -0.60 5.31
C ALA A 171 -18.50 -2.08 4.88
N PHE A 172 -17.69 -2.92 5.46
CA PHE A 172 -17.67 -4.36 5.19
C PHE A 172 -19.04 -4.98 5.54
N ALA A 173 -19.55 -5.78 4.62
CA ALA A 173 -20.80 -6.54 4.85
C ALA A 173 -20.56 -7.67 5.87
N GLU A 174 -19.37 -8.29 5.78
CA GLU A 174 -18.91 -9.39 6.62
C GLU A 174 -17.44 -9.21 6.90
N THR A 175 -16.92 -9.79 8.00
CA THR A 175 -15.48 -9.81 8.29
C THR A 175 -15.10 -11.19 8.80
N TYR A 176 -14.02 -11.75 8.26
CA TYR A 176 -13.53 -13.08 8.57
C TYR A 176 -12.11 -13.03 9.13
N HIS A 177 -11.81 -14.02 9.98
CA HIS A 177 -10.43 -14.28 10.39
C HIS A 177 -9.65 -14.87 9.19
N ILE A 178 -8.40 -14.48 9.05
CA ILE A 178 -7.53 -14.86 7.91
C ILE A 178 -7.38 -16.38 7.74
N ASN A 179 -7.49 -17.16 8.82
CA ASN A 179 -7.42 -18.62 8.79
C ASN A 179 -8.76 -19.30 8.46
N GLU A 180 -9.84 -18.54 8.25
CA GLU A 180 -11.20 -19.08 8.05
C GLU A 180 -11.76 -18.70 6.68
N VAL A 181 -10.90 -18.36 5.72
CA VAL A 181 -11.31 -17.80 4.42
C VAL A 181 -11.65 -18.84 3.37
N ASN A 182 -11.25 -20.10 3.52
CA ASN A 182 -11.31 -21.11 2.47
C ASN A 182 -12.72 -21.28 1.86
N THR A 183 -13.75 -21.39 2.71
CA THR A 183 -15.14 -21.50 2.24
C THR A 183 -15.61 -20.22 1.56
N LEU A 184 -15.22 -19.06 2.08
CA LEU A 184 -15.54 -17.75 1.51
C LEU A 184 -14.99 -17.60 0.09
N LEU A 185 -13.74 -18.00 -0.14
CA LEU A 185 -13.05 -17.82 -1.43
C LEU A 185 -13.72 -18.54 -2.59
N THR A 186 -14.53 -19.57 -2.32
CA THR A 186 -15.32 -20.24 -3.38
C THR A 186 -16.42 -19.36 -3.99
N SER A 187 -16.75 -18.25 -3.36
CA SER A 187 -17.87 -17.37 -3.73
C SER A 187 -17.49 -15.90 -3.91
N VAL A 188 -16.20 -15.58 -3.96
CA VAL A 188 -15.73 -14.22 -4.24
C VAL A 188 -15.37 -14.05 -5.71
N ASP A 189 -15.57 -12.85 -6.23
CA ASP A 189 -15.23 -12.49 -7.60
C ASP A 189 -13.89 -11.74 -7.67
N ILE A 190 -13.52 -11.06 -6.59
CA ILE A 190 -12.35 -10.18 -6.55
C ILE A 190 -11.63 -10.37 -5.21
N ILE A 191 -10.32 -10.49 -5.24
CA ILE A 191 -9.44 -10.47 -4.06
C ILE A 191 -8.53 -9.27 -4.18
N VAL A 192 -8.44 -8.47 -3.09
CA VAL A 192 -7.50 -7.35 -2.99
C VAL A 192 -6.64 -7.52 -1.74
N SER A 193 -5.32 -7.61 -1.93
CA SER A 193 -4.35 -7.61 -0.84
C SER A 193 -3.85 -6.19 -0.58
N THR A 194 -4.06 -5.70 0.65
CA THR A 194 -3.47 -4.47 1.19
C THR A 194 -2.57 -4.78 2.40
N LEU A 195 -2.10 -6.03 2.49
CA LEU A 195 -1.36 -6.54 3.63
C LEU A 195 0.08 -6.01 3.69
N PRO A 196 0.62 -5.72 4.88
CA PRO A 196 2.05 -5.49 5.07
C PRO A 196 2.82 -6.82 4.92
N ASN A 197 4.15 -6.73 4.78
CA ASN A 197 5.03 -7.89 4.87
C ASN A 197 5.35 -8.17 6.35
N THR A 198 4.82 -9.26 6.87
CA THR A 198 5.11 -9.77 8.22
C THR A 198 5.34 -11.28 8.14
N PRO A 199 5.90 -11.91 9.19
CA PRO A 199 6.04 -13.37 9.20
C PRO A 199 4.73 -14.12 8.92
N GLU A 200 3.59 -13.59 9.37
CA GLU A 200 2.27 -14.21 9.20
C GLU A 200 1.66 -13.99 7.81
N THR A 201 2.10 -12.96 7.09
CA THR A 201 1.58 -12.62 5.76
C THR A 201 2.50 -13.04 4.62
N HIS A 202 3.73 -13.41 4.94
CA HIS A 202 4.72 -13.88 3.97
C HIS A 202 4.22 -15.17 3.27
N GLY A 203 4.15 -15.15 1.93
CA GLY A 203 3.66 -16.29 1.15
C GLY A 203 2.22 -16.72 1.46
N LEU A 204 1.41 -15.84 2.02
CA LEU A 204 0.01 -16.12 2.36
C LEU A 204 -0.81 -16.54 1.14
N PHE A 205 -0.63 -15.82 0.03
CA PHE A 205 -1.29 -16.12 -1.24
C PHE A 205 -0.50 -17.22 -1.97
N ASN A 206 -0.75 -18.45 -1.60
CA ASN A 206 -0.10 -19.67 -2.08
C ASN A 206 -1.09 -20.63 -2.74
N GLY A 207 -0.61 -21.79 -3.14
CA GLY A 207 -1.41 -22.82 -3.81
C GLY A 207 -2.60 -23.31 -3.00
N ASP A 208 -2.46 -23.43 -1.68
CA ASP A 208 -3.54 -23.88 -0.80
C ASP A 208 -4.68 -22.84 -0.78
N LEU A 209 -4.36 -21.54 -0.71
CA LEU A 209 -5.36 -20.49 -0.76
C LEU A 209 -6.01 -20.40 -2.14
N PHE A 210 -5.20 -20.39 -3.22
CA PHE A 210 -5.72 -20.26 -4.57
C PHE A 210 -6.57 -21.46 -5.01
N ALA A 211 -6.36 -22.66 -4.45
CA ALA A 211 -7.17 -23.84 -4.74
C ALA A 211 -8.67 -23.67 -4.46
N HIS A 212 -9.01 -22.71 -3.59
CA HIS A 212 -10.41 -22.36 -3.27
C HIS A 212 -11.01 -21.31 -4.21
N CYS A 213 -10.20 -20.65 -5.04
CA CYS A 213 -10.64 -19.62 -5.98
C CYS A 213 -11.23 -20.21 -7.26
N ARG A 214 -12.13 -19.45 -7.91
CA ARG A 214 -12.79 -19.85 -9.17
C ARG A 214 -12.96 -18.65 -10.08
N GLY A 215 -11.98 -18.38 -10.96
CA GLY A 215 -12.02 -17.28 -11.92
C GLY A 215 -12.01 -15.90 -11.24
N VAL A 216 -11.18 -15.73 -10.21
CA VAL A 216 -11.12 -14.53 -9.38
C VAL A 216 -10.18 -13.50 -9.99
N LEU A 217 -10.52 -12.21 -9.93
CA LEU A 217 -9.57 -11.12 -10.16
C LEU A 217 -8.73 -10.93 -8.90
N PHE A 218 -7.42 -11.01 -9.02
CA PHE A 218 -6.48 -10.89 -7.91
C PHE A 218 -5.69 -9.58 -8.01
N PHE A 219 -5.73 -8.78 -6.95
CA PHE A 219 -4.96 -7.54 -6.82
C PHE A 219 -3.96 -7.65 -5.69
N ASN A 220 -2.69 -7.35 -5.95
CA ASN A 220 -1.71 -7.12 -4.90
C ASN A 220 -1.21 -5.67 -4.95
N VAL A 221 -1.69 -4.87 -4.01
CA VAL A 221 -1.31 -3.47 -3.77
C VAL A 221 -0.72 -3.27 -2.36
N GLY A 222 -0.39 -4.40 -1.70
CA GLY A 222 0.23 -4.43 -0.38
C GLY A 222 1.74 -4.60 -0.46
N ARG A 223 2.21 -5.87 -0.41
CA ARG A 223 3.63 -6.22 -0.53
C ARG A 223 3.82 -7.47 -1.38
N GLY A 224 4.86 -7.47 -2.22
CA GLY A 224 5.19 -8.58 -3.12
C GLY A 224 5.42 -9.90 -2.39
N ALA A 225 6.09 -9.85 -1.24
CA ALA A 225 6.41 -11.03 -0.44
C ALA A 225 5.18 -11.76 0.14
N THR A 226 3.99 -11.18 0.05
CA THR A 226 2.75 -11.87 0.46
C THR A 226 2.29 -12.92 -0.54
N VAL A 227 2.84 -12.93 -1.76
CA VAL A 227 2.44 -13.83 -2.87
C VAL A 227 3.56 -14.82 -3.18
N ASP A 228 3.22 -16.10 -3.21
CA ASP A 228 4.08 -17.13 -3.76
C ASP A 228 3.96 -17.15 -5.29
N THR A 229 5.02 -16.69 -5.97
CA THR A 229 5.02 -16.52 -7.43
C THR A 229 4.70 -17.80 -8.20
N PRO A 230 5.33 -18.98 -7.91
CA PRO A 230 5.00 -20.23 -8.60
C PRO A 230 3.53 -20.63 -8.44
N SER A 231 2.98 -20.47 -7.24
CA SER A 231 1.58 -20.79 -6.97
C SER A 231 0.61 -19.89 -7.72
N LEU A 232 0.91 -18.58 -7.82
CA LEU A 232 0.07 -17.64 -8.59
C LEU A 232 0.07 -18.02 -10.09
N LEU A 233 1.23 -18.31 -10.67
CA LEU A 233 1.31 -18.73 -12.08
C LEU A 233 0.51 -20.01 -12.33
N THR A 234 0.64 -21.01 -11.45
CA THR A 234 -0.15 -22.26 -11.52
C THR A 234 -1.66 -21.97 -11.41
N ALA A 235 -2.06 -21.06 -10.51
CA ALA A 235 -3.47 -20.70 -10.33
C ALA A 235 -4.07 -19.96 -11.54
N LEU A 236 -3.28 -19.15 -12.24
CA LEU A 236 -3.66 -18.52 -13.51
C LEU A 236 -3.86 -19.56 -14.61
N GLU A 237 -2.92 -20.47 -14.78
CA GLU A 237 -3.01 -21.57 -15.76
C GLU A 237 -4.21 -22.50 -15.50
N ALA A 238 -4.53 -22.75 -14.22
CA ALA A 238 -5.66 -23.58 -13.80
C ALA A 238 -7.01 -22.84 -13.86
N GLY A 239 -7.05 -21.53 -14.17
CA GLY A 239 -8.27 -20.72 -14.19
C GLY A 239 -8.87 -20.46 -12.81
N GLN A 240 -8.13 -20.68 -11.74
CA GLN A 240 -8.50 -20.30 -10.38
C GLN A 240 -8.45 -18.78 -10.24
N ILE A 241 -7.44 -18.15 -10.82
CA ILE A 241 -7.30 -16.70 -11.00
C ILE A 241 -7.54 -16.41 -12.49
N ASP A 242 -8.47 -15.53 -12.78
CA ASP A 242 -8.78 -15.10 -14.15
C ASP A 242 -7.79 -14.04 -14.62
N HIS A 243 -7.44 -13.08 -13.75
CA HIS A 243 -6.41 -12.07 -14.03
C HIS A 243 -5.76 -11.59 -12.73
N ALA A 244 -4.46 -11.35 -12.75
CA ALA A 244 -3.70 -10.76 -11.63
C ALA A 244 -3.21 -9.35 -11.97
N PHE A 245 -3.50 -8.39 -11.09
CA PHE A 245 -3.02 -7.01 -11.14
C PHE A 245 -1.99 -6.83 -10.02
N LEU A 246 -0.72 -6.74 -10.40
CA LEU A 246 0.40 -6.73 -9.47
C LEU A 246 1.11 -5.37 -9.55
N ASP A 247 1.04 -4.61 -8.46
CA ASP A 247 1.72 -3.33 -8.35
C ASP A 247 3.02 -3.42 -7.53
N VAL A 248 3.17 -4.53 -6.77
CA VAL A 248 4.29 -4.74 -5.83
C VAL A 248 4.92 -6.11 -6.02
N PHE A 249 6.25 -6.19 -5.80
CA PHE A 249 7.04 -7.39 -6.04
C PHE A 249 8.03 -7.65 -4.90
N ILE A 250 8.58 -8.88 -4.83
CA ILE A 250 9.58 -9.25 -3.80
C ILE A 250 10.84 -8.41 -3.99
N ASN A 251 11.30 -8.28 -5.24
CA ASN A 251 12.43 -7.44 -5.61
C ASN A 251 11.94 -6.36 -6.58
N GLU A 252 12.20 -5.11 -6.26
CA GLU A 252 11.86 -3.94 -7.07
C GLU A 252 13.11 -3.11 -7.36
N PRO A 253 13.40 -2.79 -8.63
CA PRO A 253 12.68 -3.17 -9.86
C PRO A 253 12.72 -4.67 -10.16
N ILE A 254 11.66 -5.19 -10.78
CA ILE A 254 11.64 -6.60 -11.21
C ILE A 254 12.61 -6.85 -12.37
N SER A 255 13.22 -8.04 -12.38
CA SER A 255 14.17 -8.39 -13.44
C SER A 255 13.50 -8.52 -14.81
N GLN A 256 14.29 -8.38 -15.88
CA GLN A 256 13.78 -8.52 -17.26
C GLN A 256 13.32 -9.97 -17.57
N GLU A 257 13.83 -10.94 -16.83
CA GLU A 257 13.46 -12.36 -16.94
C GLU A 257 12.23 -12.74 -16.10
N CYS A 258 11.63 -11.78 -15.38
CA CYS A 258 10.45 -12.04 -14.55
C CYS A 258 9.30 -12.59 -15.41
N PRO A 259 8.74 -13.77 -15.05
CA PRO A 259 7.71 -14.41 -15.87
C PRO A 259 6.43 -13.58 -16.01
N TYR A 260 6.18 -12.66 -15.13
CA TYR A 260 5.01 -11.78 -15.18
C TYR A 260 4.97 -10.87 -16.42
N TRP A 261 6.12 -10.48 -16.98
CA TRP A 261 6.19 -9.60 -18.15
C TRP A 261 5.46 -10.11 -19.39
N HIS A 262 5.47 -11.43 -19.58
CA HIS A 262 4.94 -12.07 -20.79
C HIS A 262 3.64 -12.85 -20.53
N HIS A 263 3.14 -12.86 -19.30
CA HIS A 263 1.92 -13.59 -18.96
C HIS A 263 0.68 -12.78 -19.34
N SER A 264 -0.14 -13.30 -20.27
CA SER A 264 -1.30 -12.56 -20.83
C SER A 264 -2.38 -12.23 -19.80
N GLN A 265 -2.45 -12.96 -18.68
CA GLN A 265 -3.39 -12.74 -17.59
C GLN A 265 -2.76 -11.99 -16.41
N VAL A 266 -1.61 -11.35 -16.60
CA VAL A 266 -0.97 -10.51 -15.58
C VAL A 266 -0.82 -9.09 -16.09
N THR A 267 -1.21 -8.14 -15.27
CA THR A 267 -0.90 -6.71 -15.46
C THR A 267 0.11 -6.30 -14.39
N VAL A 268 1.26 -5.81 -14.84
CA VAL A 268 2.34 -5.30 -14.01
C VAL A 268 2.31 -3.78 -14.01
N THR A 269 2.38 -3.16 -12.82
CA THR A 269 2.62 -1.72 -12.66
C THR A 269 3.78 -1.49 -11.69
N PRO A 270 4.59 -0.43 -11.87
CA PRO A 270 5.85 -0.27 -11.15
C PRO A 270 5.65 0.47 -9.82
N HIS A 271 4.89 -0.13 -8.89
CA HIS A 271 4.61 0.38 -7.54
C HIS A 271 4.02 1.80 -7.55
N ILE A 272 2.94 1.98 -8.34
CA ILE A 272 2.30 3.29 -8.59
C ILE A 272 0.82 3.34 -8.21
N ALA A 273 0.28 2.28 -7.60
CA ALA A 273 -1.13 2.25 -7.19
C ALA A 273 -1.47 3.37 -6.21
N ALA A 274 -0.48 3.83 -5.43
CA ALA A 274 -0.60 5.05 -4.63
C ALA A 274 0.76 5.72 -4.45
N LEU A 275 0.84 7.01 -4.74
CA LEU A 275 2.03 7.83 -4.59
C LEU A 275 1.91 8.74 -3.37
N SER A 276 3.05 9.02 -2.73
CA SER A 276 3.14 10.01 -1.66
C SER A 276 3.23 11.41 -2.26
N PHE A 277 2.14 12.14 -2.27
CA PHE A 277 2.16 13.54 -2.68
C PHE A 277 2.85 14.39 -1.60
N PRO A 278 3.93 15.13 -1.91
CA PRO A 278 4.70 15.89 -0.93
C PRO A 278 3.86 16.86 -0.10
N GLU A 279 2.84 17.48 -0.68
CA GLU A 279 1.93 18.40 -0.01
C GLU A 279 1.21 17.71 1.16
N GLN A 280 0.67 16.51 0.94
CA GLN A 280 -0.04 15.74 1.97
C GLN A 280 0.91 15.19 3.03
N VAL A 281 2.12 14.79 2.64
CA VAL A 281 3.15 14.32 3.58
C VAL A 281 3.58 15.45 4.50
N VAL A 282 3.78 16.66 3.95
CA VAL A 282 4.15 17.84 4.73
C VAL A 282 3.04 18.25 5.72
N ASP A 283 1.77 18.06 5.36
CA ASP A 283 0.65 18.32 6.30
C ASP A 283 0.70 17.36 7.50
N ILE A 284 0.91 16.05 7.23
CA ILE A 284 1.08 15.03 8.29
C ILE A 284 2.32 15.32 9.15
N PHE A 285 3.43 15.66 8.50
CA PHE A 285 4.66 16.04 9.22
C PHE A 285 4.44 17.26 10.11
N ALA A 286 3.82 18.31 9.59
CA ALA A 286 3.59 19.56 10.33
C ALA A 286 2.73 19.33 11.57
N GLU A 287 1.66 18.53 11.45
CA GLU A 287 0.84 18.15 12.61
C GLU A 287 1.64 17.38 13.65
N ASN A 288 2.39 16.36 13.21
CA ASN A 288 3.23 15.57 14.11
C ASN A 288 4.38 16.40 14.71
N TYR A 289 4.96 17.33 13.95
CA TYR A 289 6.00 18.21 14.48
C TYR A 289 5.51 19.08 15.63
N LEU A 290 4.33 19.68 15.49
CA LEU A 290 3.74 20.48 16.59
C LEU A 290 3.46 19.61 17.81
N ARG A 291 2.98 18.39 17.63
CA ARG A 291 2.78 17.43 18.73
C ARG A 291 4.09 17.06 19.40
N TRP A 292 5.14 16.76 18.62
CA TRP A 292 6.46 16.38 19.11
C TRP A 292 7.12 17.53 19.89
N ARG A 293 7.08 18.76 19.34
CA ARG A 293 7.58 19.95 19.99
C ARG A 293 6.93 20.19 21.36
N ASP A 294 5.62 20.01 21.43
CA ASP A 294 4.83 20.27 22.62
C ASP A 294 4.76 19.08 23.59
N GLY A 295 5.51 17.98 23.29
CA GLY A 295 5.59 16.80 24.15
C GLY A 295 4.36 15.88 24.10
N PHE A 296 3.51 16.02 23.08
CA PHE A 296 2.38 15.11 22.87
C PHE A 296 2.79 13.86 22.10
N GLN A 297 2.04 12.79 22.29
CA GLN A 297 2.23 11.55 21.53
C GLN A 297 2.06 11.80 20.03
N LEU A 298 3.01 11.28 19.23
CA LEU A 298 2.93 11.35 17.77
C LEU A 298 1.78 10.48 17.24
N GLN A 299 1.20 10.92 16.15
CA GLN A 299 0.25 10.12 15.38
C GLN A 299 0.99 9.16 14.44
N ASN A 300 0.34 8.06 14.10
CA ASN A 300 0.88 7.06 13.16
C ASN A 300 2.25 6.49 13.57
N LEU A 301 2.48 6.33 14.88
CA LEU A 301 3.64 5.62 15.38
C LEU A 301 3.65 4.19 14.83
N VAL A 302 4.81 3.78 14.37
CA VAL A 302 5.07 2.40 13.94
C VAL A 302 5.38 1.55 15.16
N ASP A 303 4.70 0.42 15.25
CA ASP A 303 4.98 -0.63 16.23
C ASP A 303 6.08 -1.54 15.64
N PHE A 304 7.29 -1.47 16.18
CA PHE A 304 8.42 -2.23 15.68
C PHE A 304 8.25 -3.75 15.82
N ASP A 305 7.50 -4.20 16.83
CA ASP A 305 7.24 -5.64 17.04
C ASP A 305 6.24 -6.16 16.00
N LYS A 306 5.32 -5.32 15.53
CA LYS A 306 4.32 -5.70 14.51
C LYS A 306 4.79 -5.39 13.09
N GLY A 307 5.79 -4.54 12.92
CA GLY A 307 6.31 -4.14 11.61
C GLY A 307 5.47 -3.10 10.86
N TYR A 308 4.48 -2.43 11.50
CA TYR A 308 3.62 -1.42 10.84
C TYR A 308 2.96 -0.45 11.82
#